data_0f5f5447c5a86ff64674a627071d0748
#
_entry.id   0f5f5447c5a86ff64674a627071d0748
#
_cell.length_a   1.000
_cell.length_b   1.000
_cell.length_c   1.000
_cell.angle_alpha   90.00
_cell.angle_beta   90.00
_cell.angle_gamma   90.00
#
_symmetry.space_group_name_H-M   'P 1'
#
loop_
_entity.id
_entity.type
_entity.pdbx_description
1 polymer ?
#
loop_
_entity_poly.entity_id
_entity_poly.type
_entity_poly.pdbx_seq_one_letter_code
_entity_poly.pdbx_strand_id
1 'polypeptide(L)'
;KMKMRYKKDSGRFTNNNLIIEAVKGTFPFTWKPGMQQKGNLKGTYRTLDGMDGDTQTQTWVSDTKKGDKLKLEDGLLATDGWSLIDDSRGLLFDNDPDWDWAKERPANEGQDWYFMAYGHDYKQALKDYTLFAGKMPLPPRYAFGYWWSRYWLYSDKEFRNLIDNFHTYQIPLDVLVVDMDWHYTEKGKGGWTGWTWNRDLFPNPQGFLKYLKQNNVKVTLNLHPADGVAAYEEKYPEMAKDMGVDPATKQTIPWINSDKKFMKNMFKNILAPMEKDGVDFWWLDWQQGMFDSKMKNLSNTWWINYAFFSDMEQRRETRPMLYHRWGGLGNHRYQVGFSGDAVISWKSLDFQPYFNSTASNVLYGYWSHDLGGHIGSQIDPEMYTRWLQFGALSPIMRTHSQKGAKLNKEPWVFDKEYCDIIRETIRQRYVMAPYIYTMARKGYDDGLSLCRPMYYDYPENKEAYDFGNE
;
A
#
# COMPACT_ATOMS: atom_id res chain seq x y z
N LYS A 1 4.74 30.49 17.84
CA LYS A 1 4.27 30.09 19.19
C LYS A 1 2.76 29.99 19.22
N MET A 2 2.25 28.93 19.84
CA MET A 2 0.83 28.76 20.13
C MET A 2 0.57 29.05 21.62
N LYS A 3 -0.62 29.54 21.94
CA LYS A 3 -1.18 29.68 23.26
C LYS A 3 -2.48 28.91 23.36
N MET A 4 -2.53 27.94 24.25
CA MET A 4 -3.74 27.19 24.55
C MET A 4 -4.34 27.72 25.84
N ARG A 5 -5.64 27.98 25.82
CA ARG A 5 -6.42 28.35 27.00
C ARG A 5 -7.54 27.33 27.17
N TYR A 6 -7.54 26.66 28.31
CA TYR A 6 -8.58 25.71 28.69
C TYR A 6 -9.15 26.10 30.06
N LYS A 7 -10.48 26.10 30.18
CA LYS A 7 -11.16 26.37 31.42
C LYS A 7 -11.06 25.14 32.31
N LYS A 8 -10.27 25.25 33.39
CA LYS A 8 -10.03 24.17 34.33
C LYS A 8 -11.36 23.56 34.83
N ASP A 9 -11.37 22.25 35.02
CA ASP A 9 -12.48 21.46 35.56
C ASP A 9 -13.79 21.54 34.73
N SER A 10 -13.72 21.92 33.45
CA SER A 10 -14.88 22.08 32.58
C SER A 10 -15.22 20.84 31.72
N GLY A 11 -14.58 19.69 32.01
CA GLY A 11 -14.84 18.42 31.33
C GLY A 11 -14.30 18.36 29.88
N ARG A 12 -15.04 17.75 28.98
CA ARG A 12 -14.61 17.56 27.61
C ARG A 12 -14.35 18.88 26.87
N PHE A 13 -13.41 18.87 25.93
CA PHE A 13 -13.11 20.06 25.09
C PHE A 13 -14.30 20.43 24.23
N THR A 14 -14.69 21.69 24.33
CA THR A 14 -15.78 22.31 23.57
C THR A 14 -15.37 23.72 23.11
N ASN A 15 -16.14 24.31 22.23
CA ASN A 15 -15.91 25.69 21.76
C ASN A 15 -16.02 26.75 22.88
N ASN A 16 -16.59 26.38 24.03
CA ASN A 16 -16.78 27.31 25.18
C ASN A 16 -15.65 27.21 26.22
N ASN A 17 -14.81 26.16 26.16
CA ASN A 17 -13.80 25.94 27.18
C ASN A 17 -12.37 25.76 26.66
N LEU A 18 -12.17 25.62 25.34
CA LEU A 18 -10.85 25.49 24.74
C LEU A 18 -10.67 26.47 23.57
N ILE A 19 -9.58 27.23 23.61
CA ILE A 19 -9.15 28.11 22.54
C ILE A 19 -7.65 27.90 22.31
N ILE A 20 -7.25 27.77 21.04
CA ILE A 20 -5.86 27.70 20.61
C ILE A 20 -5.60 28.90 19.67
N GLU A 21 -4.58 29.68 19.98
CA GLU A 21 -4.24 30.91 19.26
C GLU A 21 -2.79 30.90 18.83
N ALA A 22 -2.50 31.37 17.62
CA ALA A 22 -1.16 31.75 17.22
C ALA A 22 -0.82 33.11 17.84
N VAL A 23 0.20 33.15 18.68
CA VAL A 23 0.65 34.41 19.36
C VAL A 23 1.90 34.99 18.75
N LYS A 24 2.62 34.22 17.95
CA LYS A 24 3.81 34.66 17.22
C LYS A 24 4.07 33.75 16.03
N GLY A 25 4.22 34.30 14.85
CA GLY A 25 4.46 33.57 13.61
C GLY A 25 3.90 34.36 12.41
N THR A 26 4.12 33.88 11.24
CA THR A 26 3.65 34.45 9.97
C THR A 26 2.20 34.16 9.66
N PHE A 27 1.62 33.12 10.29
CA PHE A 27 0.26 32.66 10.05
C PHE A 27 -0.61 32.85 11.30
N PRO A 28 -1.39 33.95 11.41
CA PRO A 28 -2.27 34.21 12.53
C PRO A 28 -3.52 33.32 12.42
N PHE A 29 -3.89 32.66 13.52
CA PHE A 29 -5.16 31.93 13.61
C PHE A 29 -5.68 31.90 15.04
N THR A 30 -6.99 31.70 15.17
CA THR A 30 -7.67 31.31 16.41
C THR A 30 -8.53 30.09 16.13
N TRP A 31 -8.31 29.02 16.83
CA TRP A 31 -9.06 27.77 16.68
C TRP A 31 -9.86 27.45 17.93
N LYS A 32 -11.04 26.89 17.72
CA LYS A 32 -11.91 26.30 18.76
C LYS A 32 -12.46 24.98 18.30
N PRO A 33 -12.75 24.03 19.22
CA PRO A 33 -13.45 22.79 18.88
C PRO A 33 -14.71 23.03 18.06
N GLY A 34 -14.91 22.21 17.03
CA GLY A 34 -16.04 22.32 16.10
C GLY A 34 -15.84 23.25 14.91
N MET A 35 -14.73 23.99 14.83
CA MET A 35 -14.39 24.73 13.63
C MET A 35 -14.12 23.76 12.46
N GLN A 36 -14.72 24.08 11.31
CA GLN A 36 -14.53 23.29 10.09
C GLN A 36 -13.28 23.75 9.34
N GLN A 37 -12.43 22.82 8.97
CA GLN A 37 -11.31 23.06 8.06
C GLN A 37 -11.84 23.20 6.63
N LYS A 38 -11.44 24.25 5.92
CA LYS A 38 -11.93 24.54 4.56
C LYS A 38 -10.90 24.28 3.48
N GLY A 39 -9.63 24.42 3.81
CA GLY A 39 -8.51 24.37 2.87
C GLY A 39 -7.69 23.08 2.94
N ASN A 40 -8.29 21.94 3.29
CA ASN A 40 -7.57 20.66 3.36
C ASN A 40 -7.02 20.25 1.99
N LEU A 41 -5.73 19.96 1.92
CA LEU A 41 -5.00 19.62 0.70
C LEU A 41 -5.12 18.14 0.30
N LYS A 42 -5.97 17.41 1.01
CA LYS A 42 -6.29 16.01 0.77
C LYS A 42 -5.09 15.06 1.00
N GLY A 43 -5.39 13.80 1.00
CA GLY A 43 -4.45 12.70 1.16
C GLY A 43 -4.71 11.63 0.12
N THR A 44 -5.00 10.42 0.58
CA THR A 44 -5.26 9.25 -0.24
C THR A 44 -6.75 8.91 -0.30
N TYR A 45 -7.01 7.81 -0.98
CA TYR A 45 -8.26 7.06 -0.91
C TYR A 45 -7.94 5.57 -0.76
N ARG A 46 -8.88 4.81 -0.22
CA ARG A 46 -8.66 3.39 0.11
C ARG A 46 -8.24 2.56 -1.09
N THR A 47 -8.88 2.77 -2.25
CA THR A 47 -8.57 2.04 -3.47
C THR A 47 -9.13 2.77 -4.70
N LEU A 48 -8.43 2.67 -5.82
CA LEU A 48 -8.89 3.14 -7.12
C LEU A 48 -9.60 2.03 -7.93
N ASP A 49 -10.08 0.98 -7.26
CA ASP A 49 -10.79 -0.12 -7.92
C ASP A 49 -11.95 0.41 -8.76
N GLY A 50 -11.91 0.09 -10.05
CA GLY A 50 -12.94 0.48 -11.00
C GLY A 50 -12.97 1.96 -11.38
N MET A 51 -12.01 2.75 -10.89
CA MET A 51 -11.93 4.17 -11.22
C MET A 51 -11.39 4.39 -12.63
N ASP A 52 -12.09 5.24 -13.37
CA ASP A 52 -11.62 5.87 -14.61
C ASP A 52 -11.27 7.34 -14.31
N GLY A 53 -10.02 7.58 -13.99
CA GLY A 53 -9.59 8.81 -13.35
C GLY A 53 -10.27 8.98 -11.99
N ASP A 54 -11.08 10.02 -11.85
CA ASP A 54 -11.83 10.35 -10.65
C ASP A 54 -13.26 9.75 -10.60
N THR A 55 -13.65 8.92 -11.58
CA THR A 55 -15.04 8.46 -11.72
C THR A 55 -15.15 6.95 -11.60
N GLN A 56 -16.05 6.47 -10.74
CA GLN A 56 -16.33 5.04 -10.60
C GLN A 56 -17.10 4.51 -11.81
N THR A 57 -16.59 3.45 -12.45
CA THR A 57 -17.22 2.83 -13.63
C THR A 57 -17.82 1.46 -13.34
N GLN A 58 -17.46 0.84 -12.20
CA GLN A 58 -17.87 -0.51 -11.85
C GLN A 58 -19.03 -0.52 -10.84
N THR A 59 -19.75 -1.65 -10.80
CA THR A 59 -20.88 -1.87 -9.89
C THR A 59 -20.56 -2.84 -8.74
N TRP A 60 -19.41 -3.52 -8.83
CA TRP A 60 -19.00 -4.53 -7.84
C TRP A 60 -18.21 -3.96 -6.67
N VAL A 61 -17.76 -2.71 -6.76
CA VAL A 61 -17.03 -2.04 -5.66
C VAL A 61 -18.04 -1.62 -4.59
N SER A 62 -17.86 -2.11 -3.37
CA SER A 62 -18.85 -1.98 -2.29
C SER A 62 -19.00 -0.57 -1.73
N ASP A 63 -17.94 0.23 -1.78
CA ASP A 63 -17.88 1.52 -1.09
C ASP A 63 -18.33 2.70 -1.96
N THR A 64 -18.51 2.48 -3.25
CA THR A 64 -18.87 3.50 -4.24
C THR A 64 -19.91 2.97 -5.22
N LYS A 65 -20.65 3.86 -5.85
CA LYS A 65 -21.59 3.52 -6.91
C LYS A 65 -21.05 3.96 -8.26
N LYS A 66 -21.46 3.26 -9.31
CA LYS A 66 -21.13 3.68 -10.68
C LYS A 66 -21.60 5.13 -10.91
N GLY A 67 -20.69 5.96 -11.39
CA GLY A 67 -20.89 7.39 -11.63
C GLY A 67 -20.46 8.30 -10.47
N ASP A 68 -20.14 7.74 -9.30
CA ASP A 68 -19.64 8.52 -8.18
C ASP A 68 -18.27 9.13 -8.52
N LYS A 69 -18.06 10.36 -8.05
CA LYS A 69 -16.78 11.05 -8.10
C LYS A 69 -15.94 10.71 -6.88
N LEU A 70 -14.67 10.43 -7.11
CA LEU A 70 -13.72 10.16 -6.05
C LEU A 70 -13.59 11.38 -5.13
N LYS A 71 -13.70 11.14 -3.84
CA LYS A 71 -13.44 12.13 -2.78
C LYS A 71 -12.28 11.62 -1.95
N LEU A 72 -11.09 12.17 -2.17
CA LEU A 72 -9.94 11.85 -1.35
C LEU A 72 -10.21 12.17 0.13
N GLU A 73 -9.67 11.35 1.01
CA GLU A 73 -9.68 11.57 2.46
C GLU A 73 -8.91 12.86 2.81
N ASP A 74 -9.19 13.43 3.96
CA ASP A 74 -8.44 14.60 4.43
C ASP A 74 -7.00 14.23 4.77
N GLY A 75 -6.07 15.08 4.34
CA GLY A 75 -4.66 14.98 4.64
C GLY A 75 -4.27 15.78 5.90
N LEU A 76 -2.98 15.73 6.23
CA LEU A 76 -2.41 16.44 7.38
C LEU A 76 -2.21 17.93 7.13
N LEU A 77 -2.30 18.39 5.88
CA LEU A 77 -1.95 19.73 5.45
C LEU A 77 -3.19 20.48 4.98
N ALA A 78 -3.20 21.79 5.26
CA ALA A 78 -4.30 22.65 4.85
C ALA A 78 -3.82 24.09 4.64
N THR A 79 -4.42 24.80 3.68
CA THR A 79 -4.20 26.23 3.49
C THR A 79 -4.71 27.07 4.67
N ASP A 80 -5.60 26.50 5.50
CA ASP A 80 -6.03 27.11 6.77
C ASP A 80 -4.92 27.12 7.83
N GLY A 81 -3.78 26.46 7.58
CA GLY A 81 -2.59 26.43 8.42
C GLY A 81 -2.69 25.57 9.67
N TRP A 82 -3.75 24.77 9.82
CA TRP A 82 -3.95 23.84 10.92
C TRP A 82 -4.63 22.54 10.48
N SER A 83 -4.43 21.49 11.25
CA SER A 83 -5.20 20.25 11.16
C SER A 83 -5.42 19.64 12.53
N LEU A 84 -6.44 18.82 12.64
CA LEU A 84 -6.79 18.08 13.85
C LEU A 84 -6.97 16.60 13.52
N ILE A 85 -6.24 15.76 14.22
CA ILE A 85 -6.44 14.31 14.21
C ILE A 85 -7.16 13.97 15.52
N ASP A 86 -8.39 13.47 15.41
CA ASP A 86 -9.17 12.99 16.56
C ASP A 86 -9.01 11.48 16.69
N ASP A 87 -8.20 11.03 17.62
CA ASP A 87 -7.95 9.62 17.92
C ASP A 87 -8.77 9.12 19.13
N SER A 88 -9.75 9.89 19.59
CA SER A 88 -10.54 9.57 20.79
C SER A 88 -11.28 8.24 20.72
N ARG A 89 -11.49 7.70 19.51
CA ARG A 89 -12.13 6.40 19.26
C ARG A 89 -11.17 5.35 18.73
N GLY A 90 -9.90 5.70 18.57
CA GLY A 90 -8.85 4.81 18.13
C GLY A 90 -8.63 3.65 19.12
N LEU A 91 -8.13 2.55 18.61
CA LEU A 91 -7.68 1.43 19.44
C LEU A 91 -6.33 1.78 20.09
N LEU A 92 -5.97 1.05 21.12
CA LEU A 92 -4.69 1.17 21.81
C LEU A 92 -3.82 -0.05 21.51
N PHE A 93 -2.51 0.07 21.77
CA PHE A 93 -1.64 -1.09 21.92
C PHE A 93 -1.65 -1.56 23.38
N ASP A 94 -1.51 -2.88 23.58
CA ASP A 94 -1.50 -3.49 24.91
C ASP A 94 -0.14 -3.41 25.62
N ASN A 95 0.91 -2.98 24.90
CA ASN A 95 2.31 -2.94 25.33
C ASN A 95 2.84 -4.33 25.75
N ASP A 96 2.41 -5.39 25.08
CA ASP A 96 2.98 -6.73 25.29
C ASP A 96 4.44 -6.75 24.81
N PRO A 97 5.42 -7.05 25.68
CA PRO A 97 6.83 -6.98 25.32
C PRO A 97 7.27 -7.95 24.24
N ASP A 98 6.47 -8.98 23.99
CA ASP A 98 6.75 -9.99 22.98
C ASP A 98 6.25 -9.54 21.60
N TRP A 99 5.10 -8.90 21.55
CA TRP A 99 4.52 -8.32 20.34
C TRP A 99 3.32 -7.44 20.68
N ASP A 100 3.42 -6.15 20.51
CA ASP A 100 2.31 -5.22 20.77
C ASP A 100 1.06 -5.62 19.98
N TRP A 101 -0.11 -5.58 20.64
CA TRP A 101 -1.36 -5.99 20.03
C TRP A 101 -2.47 -4.98 20.24
N ALA A 102 -3.47 -4.96 19.35
CA ALA A 102 -4.61 -4.07 19.47
C ALA A 102 -5.45 -4.45 20.69
N LYS A 103 -5.87 -3.43 21.45
CA LYS A 103 -6.89 -3.54 22.49
C LYS A 103 -7.90 -2.41 22.39
N GLU A 104 -9.11 -2.66 22.86
CA GLU A 104 -10.14 -1.64 22.90
C GLU A 104 -9.77 -0.52 23.89
N ARG A 105 -10.08 0.72 23.52
CA ARG A 105 -9.95 1.87 24.39
C ARG A 105 -11.07 1.82 25.45
N PRO A 106 -10.79 2.08 26.74
CA PRO A 106 -11.81 2.16 27.78
C PRO A 106 -12.90 3.18 27.44
N ALA A 107 -14.15 2.83 27.66
CA ALA A 107 -15.30 3.66 27.26
C ALA A 107 -15.31 5.07 27.87
N ASN A 108 -14.64 5.26 29.00
CA ASN A 108 -14.57 6.54 29.75
C ASN A 108 -13.27 7.29 29.53
N GLU A 109 -12.39 6.85 28.64
CA GLU A 109 -11.22 7.63 28.23
C GLU A 109 -11.66 8.92 27.54
N GLY A 110 -10.96 10.00 27.84
CA GLY A 110 -11.30 11.35 27.39
C GLY A 110 -11.16 11.56 25.88
N GLN A 111 -10.98 12.81 25.49
CA GLN A 111 -10.64 13.17 24.11
C GLN A 111 -9.13 13.05 23.94
N ASP A 112 -8.72 12.42 22.85
CA ASP A 112 -7.33 12.27 22.45
C ASP A 112 -7.16 12.93 21.06
N TRP A 113 -6.57 14.14 21.09
CA TRP A 113 -6.49 15.00 19.93
C TRP A 113 -5.06 15.44 19.65
N TYR A 114 -4.64 15.27 18.41
CA TYR A 114 -3.40 15.82 17.90
C TYR A 114 -3.69 17.06 17.06
N PHE A 115 -3.43 18.24 17.65
CA PHE A 115 -3.62 19.51 16.97
C PHE A 115 -2.31 20.00 16.37
N MET A 116 -2.27 20.12 15.05
CA MET A 116 -1.12 20.56 14.28
C MET A 116 -1.39 21.96 13.72
N ALA A 117 -0.46 22.90 13.94
CA ALA A 117 -0.61 24.29 13.49
C ALA A 117 0.73 24.84 13.04
N TYR A 118 1.06 24.58 11.80
CA TYR A 118 2.34 24.93 11.17
C TYR A 118 2.21 26.09 10.17
N GLY A 119 1.00 26.62 9.98
CA GLY A 119 0.76 27.57 8.88
C GLY A 119 1.02 26.87 7.54
N HIS A 120 1.83 27.50 6.71
CA HIS A 120 2.26 26.91 5.44
C HIS A 120 3.64 26.24 5.48
N ASP A 121 4.20 25.99 6.67
CA ASP A 121 5.42 25.17 6.80
C ASP A 121 5.08 23.68 6.72
N TYR A 122 4.62 23.27 5.53
CA TYR A 122 4.14 21.92 5.26
C TYR A 122 5.21 20.85 5.50
N LYS A 123 6.47 21.17 5.14
CA LYS A 123 7.57 20.22 5.32
C LYS A 123 7.85 19.95 6.80
N GLN A 124 7.82 21.00 7.63
CA GLN A 124 8.00 20.84 9.07
C GLN A 124 6.81 20.10 9.71
N ALA A 125 5.59 20.34 9.24
CA ALA A 125 4.41 19.63 9.72
C ALA A 125 4.53 18.12 9.50
N LEU A 126 4.93 17.69 8.31
CA LEU A 126 5.14 16.27 8.00
C LEU A 126 6.30 15.67 8.79
N LYS A 127 7.40 16.39 8.92
CA LYS A 127 8.56 15.96 9.71
C LYS A 127 8.19 15.72 11.17
N ASP A 128 7.52 16.69 11.80
CA ASP A 128 7.13 16.58 13.20
C ASP A 128 6.05 15.51 13.43
N TYR A 129 5.17 15.29 12.46
CA TYR A 129 4.22 14.19 12.51
C TYR A 129 4.92 12.84 12.64
N THR A 130 6.08 12.64 11.99
CA THR A 130 6.82 11.38 12.12
C THR A 130 7.37 11.10 13.51
N LEU A 131 7.43 12.09 14.39
CA LEU A 131 7.96 11.94 15.76
C LEU A 131 7.03 11.09 16.64
N PHE A 132 5.72 11.14 16.38
CA PHE A 132 4.75 10.37 17.15
C PHE A 132 4.02 9.31 16.30
N ALA A 133 3.84 9.53 15.00
CA ALA A 133 3.18 8.59 14.12
C ALA A 133 4.13 7.53 13.52
N GLY A 134 5.43 7.67 13.76
CA GLY A 134 6.45 6.82 13.17
C GLY A 134 6.91 7.28 11.79
N LYS A 135 8.09 6.83 11.40
CA LYS A 135 8.70 7.18 10.12
C LYS A 135 8.15 6.32 8.99
N MET A 136 8.31 6.82 7.78
CA MET A 136 8.16 6.07 6.54
C MET A 136 9.38 5.15 6.37
N PRO A 137 9.28 3.83 6.55
CA PRO A 137 10.45 2.94 6.51
C PRO A 137 11.10 2.94 5.13
N LEU A 138 12.44 3.00 5.08
CA LEU A 138 13.17 2.94 3.83
C LEU A 138 13.11 1.52 3.24
N PRO A 139 12.47 1.29 2.08
CA PRO A 139 12.42 -0.02 1.45
C PRO A 139 13.82 -0.53 1.04
N PRO A 140 14.00 -1.82 0.85
CA PRO A 140 15.20 -2.36 0.22
C PRO A 140 15.40 -1.77 -1.18
N ARG A 141 16.65 -1.65 -1.64
CA ARG A 141 16.99 -1.02 -2.92
C ARG A 141 16.24 -1.60 -4.12
N TYR A 142 16.06 -2.91 -4.16
CA TYR A 142 15.36 -3.58 -5.27
C TYR A 142 13.91 -3.13 -5.45
N ALA A 143 13.28 -2.59 -4.41
CA ALA A 143 11.92 -2.05 -4.50
C ALA A 143 11.81 -0.88 -5.51
N PHE A 144 12.91 -0.18 -5.74
CA PHE A 144 12.96 0.97 -6.66
C PHE A 144 13.36 0.61 -8.09
N GLY A 145 13.63 -0.66 -8.39
CA GLY A 145 13.83 -1.17 -9.74
C GLY A 145 12.49 -1.39 -10.47
N TYR A 146 12.56 -2.13 -11.56
CA TYR A 146 11.37 -2.48 -12.34
C TYR A 146 10.75 -3.79 -11.82
N TRP A 147 9.41 -3.80 -11.71
CA TRP A 147 8.63 -4.97 -11.30
C TRP A 147 7.76 -5.43 -12.45
N TRP A 148 7.84 -6.73 -12.76
CA TRP A 148 6.88 -7.39 -13.62
C TRP A 148 5.78 -8.05 -12.80
N SER A 149 4.54 -7.78 -13.17
CA SER A 149 3.34 -8.38 -12.60
C SER A 149 2.28 -8.53 -13.66
N ARG A 150 1.54 -9.63 -13.64
CA ARG A 150 0.37 -9.86 -14.48
C ARG A 150 -0.52 -10.90 -13.84
N TYR A 151 -1.82 -10.62 -13.71
CA TYR A 151 -2.79 -11.65 -13.40
C TYR A 151 -2.97 -12.54 -14.63
N TRP A 152 -2.27 -13.66 -14.66
CA TRP A 152 -2.23 -14.63 -15.74
C TRP A 152 -1.84 -16.00 -15.20
N LEU A 153 -2.35 -17.06 -15.85
CA LEU A 153 -2.08 -18.44 -15.47
C LEU A 153 -0.67 -18.86 -15.94
N TYR A 154 0.37 -18.24 -15.40
CA TYR A 154 1.74 -18.60 -15.69
C TYR A 154 2.15 -19.91 -15.01
N SER A 155 2.82 -20.79 -15.76
CA SER A 155 3.59 -21.90 -15.21
C SER A 155 5.03 -21.48 -14.86
N ASP A 156 5.73 -22.29 -14.06
CA ASP A 156 7.18 -22.18 -13.81
C ASP A 156 7.97 -22.03 -15.13
N LYS A 157 7.66 -22.85 -16.13
CA LYS A 157 8.34 -22.79 -17.44
C LYS A 157 8.11 -21.44 -18.14
N GLU A 158 6.89 -20.91 -18.12
CA GLU A 158 6.57 -19.63 -18.77
C GLU A 158 7.25 -18.47 -18.04
N PHE A 159 7.32 -18.50 -16.70
CA PHE A 159 8.09 -17.49 -15.95
C PHE A 159 9.60 -17.56 -16.25
N ARG A 160 10.17 -18.76 -16.42
CA ARG A 160 11.58 -18.86 -16.85
C ARG A 160 11.78 -18.26 -18.22
N ASN A 161 10.90 -18.55 -19.19
CA ASN A 161 10.95 -17.95 -20.51
C ASN A 161 10.78 -16.41 -20.45
N LEU A 162 9.94 -15.91 -19.55
CA LEU A 162 9.77 -14.47 -19.32
C LEU A 162 11.07 -13.82 -18.84
N ILE A 163 11.76 -14.43 -17.87
CA ILE A 163 13.07 -13.95 -17.39
C ILE A 163 14.13 -13.99 -18.50
N ASP A 164 14.17 -15.08 -19.27
CA ASP A 164 15.09 -15.22 -20.41
C ASP A 164 14.83 -14.15 -21.47
N ASN A 165 13.56 -13.80 -21.72
CA ASN A 165 13.20 -12.71 -22.62
C ASN A 165 13.65 -11.35 -22.07
N PHE A 166 13.48 -11.05 -20.79
CA PHE A 166 14.01 -9.82 -20.20
C PHE A 166 15.52 -9.70 -20.42
N HIS A 167 16.27 -10.78 -20.28
CA HIS A 167 17.71 -10.82 -20.60
C HIS A 167 17.97 -10.62 -22.09
N THR A 168 17.25 -11.34 -22.95
CA THR A 168 17.44 -11.28 -24.44
C THR A 168 17.19 -9.87 -24.96
N TYR A 169 16.12 -9.21 -24.49
CA TYR A 169 15.80 -7.83 -24.87
C TYR A 169 16.57 -6.79 -24.06
N GLN A 170 17.47 -7.22 -23.16
CA GLN A 170 18.29 -6.37 -22.30
C GLN A 170 17.47 -5.36 -21.49
N ILE A 171 16.36 -5.81 -20.95
CA ILE A 171 15.48 -5.05 -20.06
C ILE A 171 15.76 -5.50 -18.62
N PRO A 172 16.20 -4.61 -17.73
CA PRO A 172 16.47 -4.99 -16.34
C PRO A 172 15.16 -5.30 -15.61
N LEU A 173 15.23 -6.25 -14.67
CA LEU A 173 14.11 -6.68 -13.83
C LEU A 173 14.61 -6.97 -12.42
N ASP A 174 14.04 -6.33 -11.40
CA ASP A 174 14.39 -6.58 -10.00
C ASP A 174 13.37 -7.44 -9.27
N VAL A 175 12.09 -7.35 -9.63
CA VAL A 175 11.01 -8.03 -8.91
C VAL A 175 10.05 -8.73 -9.86
N LEU A 176 9.79 -9.99 -9.57
CA LEU A 176 8.71 -10.78 -10.16
C LEU A 176 7.56 -10.89 -9.15
N VAL A 177 6.38 -10.45 -9.55
CA VAL A 177 5.15 -10.66 -8.81
C VAL A 177 4.44 -11.88 -9.39
N VAL A 178 4.22 -12.91 -8.56
CA VAL A 178 3.43 -14.08 -8.93
C VAL A 178 2.04 -13.89 -8.36
N ASP A 179 1.07 -13.70 -9.25
CA ASP A 179 -0.32 -13.47 -8.88
C ASP A 179 -1.01 -14.76 -8.41
N MET A 180 -2.27 -14.66 -8.00
CA MET A 180 -2.99 -15.65 -7.20
C MET A 180 -2.97 -17.09 -7.75
N ASP A 181 -2.73 -17.30 -9.03
CA ASP A 181 -2.63 -18.66 -9.62
C ASP A 181 -1.37 -19.45 -9.17
N TRP A 182 -0.49 -18.87 -8.32
CA TRP A 182 0.57 -19.63 -7.66
C TRP A 182 0.03 -20.72 -6.75
N HIS A 183 -1.18 -20.54 -6.19
CA HIS A 183 -1.94 -21.53 -5.45
C HIS A 183 -3.12 -22.05 -6.28
N TYR A 184 -3.81 -23.07 -5.79
CA TYR A 184 -5.00 -23.59 -6.45
C TYR A 184 -6.15 -22.58 -6.35
N THR A 185 -6.70 -22.17 -7.50
CA THR A 185 -7.79 -21.19 -7.63
C THR A 185 -9.08 -21.79 -8.17
N GLU A 186 -9.05 -23.08 -8.57
CA GLU A 186 -10.18 -23.78 -9.18
C GLU A 186 -11.18 -24.32 -8.16
N LYS A 187 -12.41 -24.50 -8.61
CA LYS A 187 -13.52 -25.03 -7.79
C LYS A 187 -13.17 -26.35 -7.11
N GLY A 188 -13.35 -26.41 -5.79
CA GLY A 188 -13.22 -27.62 -4.97
C GLY A 188 -11.85 -27.80 -4.31
N LYS A 189 -10.84 -27.03 -4.70
CA LYS A 189 -9.51 -27.04 -4.08
C LYS A 189 -8.94 -25.64 -3.85
N GLY A 190 -9.75 -24.61 -3.94
CA GLY A 190 -9.24 -23.26 -3.83
C GLY A 190 -10.31 -22.24 -4.15
N GLY A 191 -9.90 -21.02 -4.24
CA GLY A 191 -10.68 -19.84 -4.52
C GLY A 191 -9.72 -18.68 -4.60
N TRP A 192 -10.14 -17.54 -4.10
CA TRP A 192 -9.24 -16.38 -3.97
C TRP A 192 -8.20 -16.62 -2.87
N THR A 193 -8.58 -17.25 -1.75
CA THR A 193 -7.67 -17.63 -0.67
C THR A 193 -7.00 -18.97 -0.96
N GLY A 194 -5.67 -19.04 -0.80
CA GLY A 194 -4.90 -20.27 -0.91
C GLY A 194 -3.49 -20.15 -0.31
N TRP A 195 -2.99 -21.28 0.20
CA TRP A 195 -1.71 -21.35 0.92
C TRP A 195 -0.82 -22.48 0.42
N THR A 196 -1.29 -23.24 -0.57
CA THR A 196 -0.60 -24.40 -1.13
C THR A 196 -0.25 -24.15 -2.59
N TRP A 197 1.01 -24.34 -2.95
CA TRP A 197 1.46 -24.20 -4.32
C TRP A 197 0.66 -25.07 -5.28
N ASN A 198 0.21 -24.48 -6.37
CA ASN A 198 -0.38 -25.19 -7.49
C ASN A 198 0.70 -26.04 -8.19
N ARG A 199 0.76 -27.34 -7.88
CA ARG A 199 1.80 -28.24 -8.40
C ARG A 199 1.66 -28.53 -9.88
N ASP A 200 0.51 -28.24 -10.48
CA ASP A 200 0.30 -28.38 -11.93
C ASP A 200 1.05 -27.28 -12.69
N LEU A 201 1.12 -26.07 -12.12
CA LEU A 201 1.85 -24.93 -12.67
C LEU A 201 3.29 -24.86 -12.15
N PHE A 202 3.50 -25.18 -10.89
CA PHE A 202 4.80 -25.13 -10.19
C PHE A 202 5.13 -26.52 -9.60
N PRO A 203 5.57 -27.49 -10.43
CA PRO A 203 5.88 -28.84 -9.94
C PRO A 203 6.98 -28.86 -8.88
N ASN A 204 7.93 -27.92 -8.97
CA ASN A 204 9.04 -27.76 -8.05
C ASN A 204 9.21 -26.29 -7.64
N PRO A 205 8.42 -25.77 -6.68
CA PRO A 205 8.47 -24.37 -6.27
C PRO A 205 9.86 -23.95 -5.74
N GLN A 206 10.52 -24.80 -4.97
CA GLN A 206 11.86 -24.51 -4.45
C GLN A 206 12.88 -24.36 -5.59
N GLY A 207 12.79 -25.19 -6.62
CA GLY A 207 13.60 -25.07 -7.85
C GLY A 207 13.31 -23.78 -8.62
N PHE A 208 12.05 -23.36 -8.68
CA PHE A 208 11.65 -22.10 -9.26
C PHE A 208 12.19 -20.89 -8.49
N LEU A 209 11.99 -20.86 -7.18
CA LEU A 209 12.50 -19.78 -6.31
C LEU A 209 14.04 -19.69 -6.35
N LYS A 210 14.72 -20.85 -6.38
CA LYS A 210 16.19 -20.89 -6.55
C LYS A 210 16.62 -20.30 -7.90
N TYR A 211 15.90 -20.60 -8.99
CA TYR A 211 16.18 -20.02 -10.31
C TYR A 211 16.05 -18.50 -10.30
N LEU A 212 14.98 -17.94 -9.72
CA LEU A 212 14.81 -16.49 -9.59
C LEU A 212 15.97 -15.85 -8.81
N LYS A 213 16.34 -16.46 -7.69
CA LYS A 213 17.48 -16.00 -6.88
C LYS A 213 18.80 -16.01 -7.66
N GLN A 214 19.05 -17.04 -8.49
CA GLN A 214 20.24 -17.13 -9.35
C GLN A 214 20.27 -16.03 -10.43
N ASN A 215 19.10 -15.55 -10.85
CA ASN A 215 18.96 -14.44 -11.80
C ASN A 215 18.87 -13.06 -11.09
N ASN A 216 19.09 -12.99 -9.78
CA ASN A 216 18.97 -11.78 -8.95
C ASN A 216 17.57 -11.12 -8.97
N VAL A 217 16.54 -11.89 -9.26
CA VAL A 217 15.15 -11.45 -9.26
C VAL A 217 14.52 -11.77 -7.91
N LYS A 218 13.96 -10.77 -7.27
CA LYS A 218 13.15 -10.89 -6.04
C LYS A 218 11.74 -11.33 -6.38
N VAL A 219 11.10 -12.05 -5.46
CA VAL A 219 9.77 -12.59 -5.71
C VAL A 219 8.80 -12.30 -4.58
N THR A 220 7.60 -11.93 -4.95
CA THR A 220 6.44 -11.82 -4.05
C THR A 220 5.28 -12.65 -4.59
N LEU A 221 4.50 -13.20 -3.67
CA LEU A 221 3.27 -13.93 -3.97
C LEU A 221 2.07 -13.09 -3.53
N ASN A 222 1.02 -13.10 -4.36
CA ASN A 222 -0.27 -12.47 -4.06
C ASN A 222 -1.00 -13.26 -2.98
N LEU A 223 -1.58 -12.59 -2.00
CA LEU A 223 -2.38 -13.18 -0.92
C LEU A 223 -3.76 -12.54 -0.81
N HIS A 224 -4.80 -13.37 -0.80
CA HIS A 224 -6.18 -13.01 -0.50
C HIS A 224 -6.66 -13.83 0.72
N PRO A 225 -6.39 -13.41 1.95
CA PRO A 225 -6.47 -14.27 3.13
C PRO A 225 -7.87 -14.48 3.71
N ALA A 226 -8.92 -13.86 3.16
CA ALA A 226 -10.25 -13.74 3.77
C ALA A 226 -10.90 -15.05 4.23
N ASP A 227 -10.72 -16.15 3.50
CA ASP A 227 -11.39 -17.42 3.78
C ASP A 227 -10.65 -18.29 4.81
N GLY A 228 -9.52 -17.81 5.34
CA GLY A 228 -8.74 -18.51 6.34
C GLY A 228 -7.97 -19.70 5.80
N VAL A 229 -7.86 -20.79 6.58
CA VAL A 229 -7.09 -21.99 6.21
C VAL A 229 -8.02 -23.19 6.08
N ALA A 230 -8.22 -23.61 4.85
CA ALA A 230 -9.12 -24.74 4.53
C ALA A 230 -8.42 -26.11 4.71
N ALA A 231 -9.21 -27.15 4.89
CA ALA A 231 -8.71 -28.50 5.19
C ALA A 231 -7.88 -29.15 4.07
N TYR A 232 -7.96 -28.63 2.85
CA TYR A 232 -7.17 -29.13 1.71
C TYR A 232 -5.75 -28.55 1.66
N GLU A 233 -5.47 -27.52 2.45
CA GLU A 233 -4.15 -26.88 2.47
C GLU A 233 -3.08 -27.80 3.05
N GLU A 234 -1.89 -27.87 2.43
CA GLU A 234 -0.80 -28.75 2.86
C GLU A 234 -0.43 -28.55 4.34
N LYS A 235 -0.55 -27.33 4.85
CA LYS A 235 -0.20 -26.96 6.21
C LYS A 235 -1.38 -26.90 7.18
N TYR A 236 -2.56 -27.31 6.72
CA TYR A 236 -3.75 -27.35 7.58
C TYR A 236 -3.58 -28.20 8.85
N PRO A 237 -2.99 -29.44 8.80
CA PRO A 237 -2.86 -30.25 10.00
C PRO A 237 -2.06 -29.58 11.12
N GLU A 238 -0.94 -28.95 10.79
CA GLU A 238 -0.10 -28.21 11.75
C GLU A 238 -0.84 -26.99 12.28
N MET A 239 -1.49 -26.24 11.38
CA MET A 239 -2.25 -25.05 11.77
C MET A 239 -3.43 -25.41 12.68
N ALA A 240 -4.20 -26.45 12.33
CA ALA A 240 -5.33 -26.93 13.12
C ALA A 240 -4.90 -27.36 14.52
N LYS A 241 -3.82 -28.16 14.62
CA LYS A 241 -3.24 -28.59 15.90
C LYS A 241 -2.87 -27.39 16.78
N ASP A 242 -2.13 -26.43 16.25
CA ASP A 242 -1.67 -25.26 17.00
C ASP A 242 -2.84 -24.35 17.41
N MET A 243 -3.92 -24.32 16.61
CA MET A 243 -5.16 -23.60 16.96
C MET A 243 -6.06 -24.37 17.94
N GLY A 244 -5.80 -25.64 18.19
CA GLY A 244 -6.62 -26.51 19.05
C GLY A 244 -7.88 -27.03 18.35
N VAL A 245 -7.86 -27.13 17.01
CA VAL A 245 -8.90 -27.72 16.17
C VAL A 245 -8.49 -29.16 15.85
N ASP A 246 -9.41 -30.12 16.02
CA ASP A 246 -9.16 -31.51 15.58
C ASP A 246 -9.11 -31.55 14.03
N PRO A 247 -7.96 -31.91 13.44
CA PRO A 247 -7.83 -31.99 11.98
C PRO A 247 -8.80 -32.93 11.30
N ALA A 248 -9.28 -33.98 12.03
CA ALA A 248 -10.23 -34.94 11.51
C ALA A 248 -11.60 -34.35 11.20
N THR A 249 -11.95 -33.24 11.84
CA THR A 249 -13.21 -32.50 11.59
C THR A 249 -13.22 -31.78 10.24
N LYS A 250 -12.05 -31.53 9.65
CA LYS A 250 -11.87 -30.77 8.41
C LYS A 250 -12.50 -29.35 8.46
N GLN A 251 -12.71 -28.81 9.66
CA GLN A 251 -13.25 -27.47 9.84
C GLN A 251 -12.25 -26.43 9.35
N THR A 252 -12.68 -25.54 8.47
CA THR A 252 -11.86 -24.40 8.06
C THR A 252 -11.51 -23.51 9.27
N ILE A 253 -10.26 -23.13 9.40
CA ILE A 253 -9.79 -22.20 10.42
C ILE A 253 -10.04 -20.79 9.88
N PRO A 254 -10.97 -20.02 10.48
CA PRO A 254 -11.35 -18.72 9.96
C PRO A 254 -10.20 -17.71 10.05
N TRP A 255 -10.16 -16.76 9.10
CA TRP A 255 -9.27 -15.62 9.19
C TRP A 255 -9.74 -14.65 10.26
N ILE A 256 -8.94 -14.44 11.30
CA ILE A 256 -9.20 -13.51 12.38
C ILE A 256 -7.88 -12.81 12.70
N ASN A 257 -7.62 -11.67 12.08
CA ASN A 257 -6.34 -11.01 12.22
C ASN A 257 -6.16 -10.27 13.56
N SER A 258 -7.23 -10.04 14.33
CA SER A 258 -7.15 -9.59 15.72
C SER A 258 -6.74 -10.69 16.71
N ASP A 259 -6.78 -11.95 16.32
CA ASP A 259 -6.34 -13.08 17.14
C ASP A 259 -4.82 -13.27 17.03
N LYS A 260 -4.10 -12.81 18.04
CA LYS A 260 -2.63 -12.89 18.10
C LYS A 260 -2.10 -14.33 17.97
N LYS A 261 -2.82 -15.30 18.57
CA LYS A 261 -2.47 -16.73 18.45
C LYS A 261 -2.60 -17.20 17.00
N PHE A 262 -3.69 -16.83 16.33
CA PHE A 262 -3.90 -17.15 14.92
C PHE A 262 -2.77 -16.59 14.06
N MET A 263 -2.45 -15.29 14.19
CA MET A 263 -1.40 -14.66 13.40
C MET A 263 -0.02 -15.27 13.65
N LYS A 264 0.36 -15.54 14.91
CA LYS A 264 1.61 -16.24 15.23
C LYS A 264 1.70 -17.61 14.54
N ASN A 265 0.60 -18.36 14.49
CA ASN A 265 0.57 -19.66 13.85
C ASN A 265 0.56 -19.58 12.32
N MET A 266 -0.06 -18.56 11.72
CA MET A 266 0.05 -18.28 10.28
C MET A 266 1.51 -18.05 9.87
N PHE A 267 2.24 -17.20 10.59
CA PHE A 267 3.66 -16.97 10.31
C PHE A 267 4.49 -18.22 10.53
N LYS A 268 4.34 -18.90 11.66
CA LYS A 268 5.11 -20.09 12.02
C LYS A 268 4.93 -21.24 11.03
N ASN A 269 3.69 -21.56 10.68
CA ASN A 269 3.36 -22.80 9.99
C ASN A 269 3.28 -22.64 8.46
N ILE A 270 2.95 -21.45 7.97
CA ILE A 270 2.67 -21.21 6.56
C ILE A 270 3.68 -20.25 5.93
N LEU A 271 3.75 -19.02 6.42
CA LEU A 271 4.47 -17.95 5.72
C LEU A 271 6.00 -18.04 5.89
N ALA A 272 6.50 -18.22 7.11
CA ALA A 272 7.95 -18.30 7.35
C ALA A 272 8.62 -19.51 6.67
N PRO A 273 8.00 -20.69 6.54
CA PRO A 273 8.54 -21.77 5.71
C PRO A 273 8.69 -21.39 4.24
N MET A 274 7.70 -20.68 3.66
CA MET A 274 7.77 -20.22 2.27
C MET A 274 8.85 -19.15 2.07
N GLU A 275 9.03 -18.25 3.05
CA GLU A 275 10.13 -17.29 3.06
C GLU A 275 11.50 -17.98 3.11
N LYS A 276 11.62 -19.04 3.90
CA LYS A 276 12.82 -19.86 3.98
C LYS A 276 13.12 -20.56 2.65
N ASP A 277 12.10 -20.95 1.91
CA ASP A 277 12.23 -21.54 0.58
C ASP A 277 12.63 -20.51 -0.48
N GLY A 278 12.41 -19.20 -0.24
CA GLY A 278 12.89 -18.15 -1.10
C GLY A 278 11.88 -17.07 -1.49
N VAL A 279 10.69 -17.03 -0.91
CA VAL A 279 9.78 -15.89 -1.08
C VAL A 279 10.36 -14.68 -0.35
N ASP A 280 10.58 -13.57 -1.06
CA ASP A 280 11.28 -12.40 -0.50
C ASP A 280 10.36 -11.52 0.33
N PHE A 281 9.12 -11.33 -0.09
CA PHE A 281 8.11 -10.51 0.60
C PHE A 281 6.70 -10.89 0.17
N TRP A 282 5.67 -10.23 0.74
CA TRP A 282 4.27 -10.56 0.52
C TRP A 282 3.53 -9.42 -0.15
N TRP A 283 2.62 -9.77 -1.10
CA TRP A 283 1.62 -8.86 -1.62
C TRP A 283 0.27 -9.19 -0.97
N LEU A 284 -0.15 -8.30 -0.06
CA LEU A 284 -1.46 -8.37 0.59
C LEU A 284 -2.49 -7.71 -0.30
N ASP A 285 -3.19 -8.50 -1.08
CA ASP A 285 -4.30 -8.04 -1.89
C ASP A 285 -5.61 -8.11 -1.08
N TRP A 286 -6.67 -7.52 -1.60
CA TRP A 286 -7.87 -7.35 -0.80
C TRP A 286 -8.87 -8.47 -1.00
N GLN A 287 -9.50 -8.94 0.09
CA GLN A 287 -10.77 -9.66 0.12
C GLN A 287 -11.37 -9.83 1.52
N GLN A 288 -10.76 -9.27 2.57
CA GLN A 288 -11.37 -9.27 3.88
C GLN A 288 -12.40 -8.16 4.03
N GLY A 289 -13.38 -8.36 4.89
CA GLY A 289 -14.31 -7.30 5.27
C GLY A 289 -13.59 -6.07 5.82
N MET A 290 -14.25 -4.91 5.82
CA MET A 290 -13.66 -3.64 6.25
C MET A 290 -13.11 -3.72 7.67
N PHE A 291 -13.83 -4.38 8.56
CA PHE A 291 -13.48 -4.50 9.98
C PHE A 291 -13.34 -5.95 10.41
N ASP A 292 -12.49 -6.18 11.41
CA ASP A 292 -12.31 -7.47 12.04
C ASP A 292 -13.62 -7.99 12.64
N SER A 293 -13.83 -9.32 12.59
CA SER A 293 -15.07 -9.94 13.05
C SER A 293 -15.21 -9.96 14.58
N LYS A 294 -14.09 -9.94 15.30
CA LYS A 294 -14.07 -9.96 16.77
C LYS A 294 -13.87 -8.57 17.38
N MET A 295 -13.09 -7.71 16.72
CA MET A 295 -12.77 -6.36 17.18
C MET A 295 -13.36 -5.31 16.24
N LYS A 296 -14.56 -4.82 16.55
CA LYS A 296 -15.41 -4.05 15.63
C LYS A 296 -14.81 -2.77 15.04
N ASN A 297 -13.90 -2.12 15.74
CA ASN A 297 -13.27 -0.87 15.29
C ASN A 297 -11.89 -1.10 14.66
N LEU A 298 -11.43 -2.35 14.56
CA LEU A 298 -10.16 -2.70 13.97
C LEU A 298 -10.31 -2.84 12.46
N SER A 299 -9.67 -1.96 11.70
CA SER A 299 -9.59 -2.11 10.25
C SER A 299 -8.77 -3.34 9.89
N ASN A 300 -9.36 -4.26 9.15
CA ASN A 300 -8.67 -5.47 8.69
C ASN A 300 -7.43 -5.14 7.86
N THR A 301 -7.53 -4.17 6.96
CA THR A 301 -6.41 -3.80 6.08
C THR A 301 -5.25 -3.18 6.85
N TRP A 302 -5.54 -2.28 7.78
CA TRP A 302 -4.51 -1.68 8.61
C TRP A 302 -3.81 -2.70 9.50
N TRP A 303 -4.61 -3.57 10.12
CA TRP A 303 -4.09 -4.51 11.09
C TRP A 303 -3.28 -5.64 10.44
N ILE A 304 -3.70 -6.13 9.27
CA ILE A 304 -2.91 -7.11 8.52
C ILE A 304 -1.55 -6.52 8.11
N ASN A 305 -1.51 -5.25 7.68
CA ASN A 305 -0.26 -4.58 7.33
C ASN A 305 0.68 -4.48 8.54
N TYR A 306 0.14 -4.06 9.70
CA TYR A 306 0.90 -4.05 10.95
C TYR A 306 1.44 -5.43 11.30
N ALA A 307 0.58 -6.45 11.32
CA ALA A 307 0.95 -7.80 11.74
C ALA A 307 2.06 -8.39 10.84
N PHE A 308 1.91 -8.27 9.50
CA PHE A 308 2.93 -8.75 8.57
C PHE A 308 4.23 -7.98 8.67
N PHE A 309 4.16 -6.66 8.74
CA PHE A 309 5.37 -5.83 8.79
C PHE A 309 6.14 -6.03 10.09
N SER A 310 5.47 -5.98 11.24
CA SER A 310 6.10 -6.13 12.55
C SER A 310 6.65 -7.54 12.80
N ASP A 311 5.97 -8.58 12.30
CA ASP A 311 6.50 -9.94 12.34
C ASP A 311 7.80 -10.07 11.52
N MET A 312 7.82 -9.53 10.30
CA MET A 312 9.05 -9.52 9.50
C MET A 312 10.17 -8.72 10.16
N GLU A 313 9.86 -7.58 10.78
CA GLU A 313 10.84 -6.74 11.48
C GLU A 313 11.46 -7.47 12.67
N GLN A 314 10.69 -8.25 13.41
CA GLN A 314 11.16 -9.05 14.54
C GLN A 314 11.99 -10.28 14.13
N ARG A 315 11.60 -10.95 13.05
CA ARG A 315 12.20 -12.24 12.65
C ARG A 315 13.38 -12.12 11.69
N ARG A 316 13.49 -11.03 10.94
CA ARG A 316 14.48 -10.90 9.86
C ARG A 316 15.63 -10.00 10.25
N GLU A 317 16.84 -10.37 9.85
CA GLU A 317 18.02 -9.51 9.95
C GLU A 317 18.06 -8.44 8.86
N THR A 318 17.22 -8.57 7.82
CA THR A 318 17.11 -7.63 6.70
C THR A 318 15.91 -6.72 6.89
N ARG A 319 15.96 -5.54 6.29
CA ARG A 319 14.79 -4.63 6.28
C ARG A 319 13.57 -5.35 5.75
N PRO A 320 12.44 -5.28 6.46
CA PRO A 320 11.19 -5.85 5.98
C PRO A 320 10.75 -5.16 4.68
N MET A 321 9.99 -5.87 3.88
CA MET A 321 9.33 -5.36 2.69
C MET A 321 7.91 -5.89 2.67
N LEU A 322 6.93 -4.99 2.52
CA LEU A 322 5.53 -5.33 2.39
C LEU A 322 4.94 -4.57 1.20
N TYR A 323 4.17 -5.27 0.40
CA TYR A 323 3.39 -4.73 -0.69
C TYR A 323 1.92 -4.98 -0.39
N HIS A 324 1.12 -3.92 -0.23
CA HIS A 324 -0.22 -4.06 0.30
C HIS A 324 -1.20 -3.11 -0.38
N ARG A 325 -2.48 -3.41 -0.25
CA ARG A 325 -3.57 -2.58 -0.72
C ARG A 325 -3.93 -1.54 0.35
N TRP A 326 -4.39 -0.39 -0.10
CA TRP A 326 -4.93 0.71 0.67
C TRP A 326 -3.94 1.49 1.54
N GLY A 327 -3.91 2.76 1.24
CA GLY A 327 -3.29 3.77 2.06
C GLY A 327 -4.29 4.44 2.98
N GLY A 328 -3.80 5.37 3.75
CA GLY A 328 -4.56 6.18 4.68
C GLY A 328 -3.64 6.70 5.77
N LEU A 329 -4.13 7.62 6.58
CA LEU A 329 -3.34 8.23 7.63
C LEU A 329 -2.80 7.16 8.60
N GLY A 330 -1.47 7.13 8.80
CA GLY A 330 -0.79 6.16 9.66
C GLY A 330 -0.31 4.88 8.95
N ASN A 331 -0.82 4.55 7.76
CA ASN A 331 -0.45 3.34 7.03
C ASN A 331 0.93 3.46 6.30
N HIS A 332 1.49 4.65 6.25
CA HIS A 332 2.82 4.95 5.71
C HIS A 332 3.95 4.13 6.37
N ARG A 333 3.72 3.62 7.58
CA ARG A 333 4.67 2.79 8.33
C ARG A 333 4.90 1.41 7.74
N TYR A 334 4.05 0.97 6.82
CA TYR A 334 4.09 -0.40 6.27
C TYR A 334 4.54 -0.43 4.80
N GLN A 335 5.21 0.61 4.35
CA GLN A 335 5.92 0.76 3.08
C GLN A 335 5.03 0.89 1.84
N VAL A 336 5.12 -0.10 0.91
CA VAL A 336 4.61 0.05 -0.44
C VAL A 336 3.14 -0.29 -0.50
N GLY A 337 2.33 0.71 -0.83
CA GLY A 337 0.93 0.51 -1.16
C GLY A 337 0.70 0.43 -2.67
N PHE A 338 -0.30 -0.32 -3.10
CA PHE A 338 -0.77 -0.22 -4.46
C PHE A 338 -2.20 0.33 -4.51
N SER A 339 -2.47 1.07 -5.56
CA SER A 339 -3.69 1.88 -5.65
C SER A 339 -4.94 1.09 -6.05
N GLY A 340 -4.82 -0.20 -6.36
CA GLY A 340 -5.94 -1.03 -6.79
C GLY A 340 -6.15 -1.08 -8.30
N ASP A 341 -7.28 -1.62 -8.71
CA ASP A 341 -7.60 -2.06 -10.07
C ASP A 341 -8.22 -0.92 -10.90
N ALA A 342 -7.42 0.08 -11.28
CA ALA A 342 -7.87 1.21 -12.08
C ALA A 342 -8.15 0.82 -13.54
N VAL A 343 -9.03 1.58 -14.20
CA VAL A 343 -9.40 1.36 -15.61
C VAL A 343 -8.24 1.72 -16.54
N ILE A 344 -8.09 0.97 -17.62
CA ILE A 344 -7.13 1.24 -18.71
C ILE A 344 -7.66 2.40 -19.55
N SER A 345 -7.18 3.61 -19.28
CA SER A 345 -7.60 4.81 -20.02
C SER A 345 -6.60 5.96 -19.84
N TRP A 346 -6.60 6.89 -20.81
CA TRP A 346 -5.86 8.14 -20.72
C TRP A 346 -6.29 8.97 -19.52
N LYS A 347 -7.57 8.96 -19.17
CA LYS A 347 -8.13 9.68 -18.03
C LYS A 347 -7.59 9.13 -16.70
N SER A 348 -7.43 7.81 -16.60
CA SER A 348 -6.80 7.19 -15.44
C SER A 348 -5.32 7.57 -15.35
N LEU A 349 -4.59 7.63 -16.47
CA LEU A 349 -3.20 8.10 -16.48
C LEU A 349 -3.09 9.56 -16.03
N ASP A 350 -3.93 10.44 -16.54
CA ASP A 350 -3.94 11.88 -16.18
C ASP A 350 -4.17 12.11 -14.68
N PHE A 351 -4.93 11.23 -14.02
CA PHE A 351 -5.22 11.32 -12.60
C PHE A 351 -4.08 10.83 -11.68
N GLN A 352 -3.19 9.96 -12.16
CA GLN A 352 -2.18 9.33 -11.29
C GLN A 352 -1.16 10.32 -10.68
N PRO A 353 -0.65 11.36 -11.39
CA PRO A 353 0.23 12.34 -10.78
C PRO A 353 -0.40 13.05 -9.58
N TYR A 354 -1.67 13.47 -9.72
CA TYR A 354 -2.42 14.09 -8.63
C TYR A 354 -2.53 13.17 -7.41
N PHE A 355 -2.92 11.92 -7.62
CA PHE A 355 -3.03 10.94 -6.53
C PHE A 355 -1.69 10.68 -5.84
N ASN A 356 -0.60 10.55 -6.59
CA ASN A 356 0.75 10.43 -6.04
C ASN A 356 1.15 11.63 -5.19
N SER A 357 0.85 12.83 -5.66
CA SER A 357 1.20 14.07 -4.98
C SER A 357 0.44 14.22 -3.66
N THR A 358 -0.89 14.01 -3.67
CA THR A 358 -1.72 14.13 -2.46
C THR A 358 -1.43 13.03 -1.44
N ALA A 359 -1.00 11.85 -1.86
CA ALA A 359 -0.58 10.78 -0.96
C ALA A 359 0.59 11.21 -0.06
N SER A 360 1.47 12.10 -0.54
CA SER A 360 2.55 12.65 0.27
C SER A 360 2.07 13.47 1.47
N ASN A 361 0.87 14.07 1.40
CA ASN A 361 0.25 14.83 2.50
C ASN A 361 -0.14 13.97 3.72
N VAL A 362 -0.06 12.65 3.58
CA VAL A 362 -0.23 11.68 4.68
C VAL A 362 0.99 10.76 4.81
N LEU A 363 2.16 11.21 4.34
CA LEU A 363 3.43 10.47 4.34
C LEU A 363 3.41 9.17 3.51
N TYR A 364 2.40 8.96 2.69
CA TYR A 364 2.26 7.71 1.94
C TYR A 364 3.05 7.77 0.61
N GLY A 365 4.38 7.81 0.73
CA GLY A 365 5.31 8.17 -0.33
C GLY A 365 5.72 7.05 -1.29
N TYR A 366 5.28 5.81 -1.05
CA TYR A 366 5.67 4.65 -1.88
C TYR A 366 4.46 4.02 -2.57
N TRP A 367 3.77 4.80 -3.39
CA TRP A 367 2.69 4.27 -4.21
C TRP A 367 3.18 3.48 -5.42
N SER A 368 2.54 2.36 -5.63
CA SER A 368 2.57 1.57 -6.86
C SER A 368 1.20 1.60 -7.49
N HIS A 369 1.08 2.04 -8.72
CA HIS A 369 -0.12 1.80 -9.51
C HIS A 369 0.12 0.74 -10.55
N ASP A 370 -0.95 0.20 -11.09
CA ASP A 370 -0.89 -0.70 -12.22
C ASP A 370 -0.53 0.08 -13.47
N LEU A 371 0.77 0.13 -13.81
CA LEU A 371 1.23 0.88 -14.98
C LEU A 371 0.56 0.32 -16.25
N GLY A 372 -0.15 1.22 -16.93
CA GLY A 372 -1.00 0.90 -18.06
C GLY A 372 -2.44 0.52 -17.70
N GLY A 373 -2.85 0.65 -16.42
CA GLY A 373 -4.16 0.29 -15.90
C GLY A 373 -4.40 -1.22 -15.76
N HIS A 374 -5.44 -1.61 -15.04
CA HIS A 374 -5.79 -3.01 -14.77
C HIS A 374 -6.99 -3.48 -15.58
N ILE A 375 -8.14 -2.81 -15.44
CA ILE A 375 -9.43 -3.20 -16.03
C ILE A 375 -9.55 -2.67 -17.44
N GLY A 376 -9.74 -3.56 -18.41
CA GLY A 376 -9.95 -3.18 -19.82
C GLY A 376 -10.11 -4.36 -20.73
N SER A 377 -10.20 -4.10 -22.04
CA SER A 377 -10.35 -5.12 -23.07
C SER A 377 -9.09 -5.29 -23.95
N GLN A 378 -8.29 -4.24 -24.04
CA GLN A 378 -7.04 -4.24 -24.84
C GLN A 378 -6.11 -3.14 -24.35
N ILE A 379 -4.82 -3.25 -24.69
CA ILE A 379 -3.80 -2.23 -24.45
C ILE A 379 -3.65 -1.35 -25.69
N ASP A 380 -3.70 -0.04 -25.49
CA ASP A 380 -3.20 0.94 -26.44
C ASP A 380 -1.68 1.08 -26.23
N PRO A 381 -0.83 0.77 -27.24
CA PRO A 381 0.62 0.79 -27.08
C PRO A 381 1.17 2.18 -26.72
N GLU A 382 0.62 3.26 -27.27
CA GLU A 382 1.05 4.62 -26.94
C GLU A 382 0.71 4.97 -25.50
N MET A 383 -0.53 4.76 -25.07
CA MET A 383 -0.98 5.03 -23.72
C MET A 383 -0.14 4.25 -22.70
N TYR A 384 0.10 2.96 -22.94
CA TYR A 384 0.93 2.15 -22.07
C TYR A 384 2.37 2.69 -21.99
N THR A 385 2.94 3.05 -23.12
CA THR A 385 4.29 3.63 -23.20
C THR A 385 4.37 4.94 -22.41
N ARG A 386 3.40 5.84 -22.54
CA ARG A 386 3.33 7.10 -21.77
C ARG A 386 3.16 6.83 -20.28
N TRP A 387 2.31 5.86 -19.93
CA TRP A 387 2.12 5.48 -18.52
C TRP A 387 3.40 4.90 -17.92
N LEU A 388 4.15 4.13 -18.70
CA LEU A 388 5.44 3.60 -18.26
C LEU A 388 6.50 4.71 -18.09
N GLN A 389 6.51 5.72 -18.96
CA GLN A 389 7.37 6.91 -18.83
C GLN A 389 7.06 7.67 -17.51
N PHE A 390 5.79 7.89 -17.21
CA PHE A 390 5.36 8.40 -15.92
C PHE A 390 5.79 7.48 -14.77
N GLY A 391 5.62 6.17 -14.93
CA GLY A 391 6.03 5.16 -13.96
C GLY A 391 7.52 5.17 -13.63
N ALA A 392 8.37 5.52 -14.58
CA ALA A 392 9.81 5.64 -14.35
C ALA A 392 10.16 6.77 -13.37
N LEU A 393 9.29 7.78 -13.23
CA LEU A 393 9.42 8.89 -12.28
C LEU A 393 8.59 8.65 -11.00
N SER A 394 7.72 7.65 -10.99
CA SER A 394 6.92 7.28 -9.81
C SER A 394 7.75 6.59 -8.74
N PRO A 395 7.29 6.53 -7.48
CA PRO A 395 8.04 5.86 -6.40
C PRO A 395 8.33 4.39 -6.69
N ILE A 396 7.32 3.64 -7.14
CA ILE A 396 7.44 2.23 -7.51
C ILE A 396 7.04 2.05 -8.98
N MET A 397 7.86 1.31 -9.73
CA MET A 397 7.66 1.06 -11.16
C MET A 397 7.21 -0.38 -11.38
N ARG A 398 5.89 -0.63 -11.35
CA ARG A 398 5.29 -1.96 -11.50
C ARG A 398 4.28 -2.01 -12.66
N THR A 399 4.56 -2.80 -13.67
CA THR A 399 3.56 -3.17 -14.69
C THR A 399 2.60 -4.21 -14.14
N HIS A 400 1.30 -4.05 -14.37
CA HIS A 400 0.29 -5.05 -14.02
C HIS A 400 -0.94 -4.96 -14.93
N SER A 401 -1.72 -6.05 -15.04
CA SER A 401 -3.02 -6.09 -15.73
C SER A 401 -3.83 -7.31 -15.29
N GLN A 402 -5.15 -7.23 -15.46
CA GLN A 402 -6.05 -8.39 -15.31
C GLN A 402 -5.81 -9.47 -16.37
N LYS A 403 -6.46 -10.64 -16.21
CA LYS A 403 -6.46 -11.72 -17.22
C LYS A 403 -7.04 -11.22 -18.55
N GLY A 404 -6.34 -11.49 -19.63
CA GLY A 404 -6.75 -11.18 -20.99
C GLY A 404 -5.59 -11.28 -21.97
N ALA A 405 -5.77 -11.98 -23.08
CA ALA A 405 -4.71 -12.14 -24.08
C ALA A 405 -4.28 -10.79 -24.68
N LYS A 406 -5.25 -9.89 -24.91
CA LYS A 406 -5.00 -8.53 -25.44
C LYS A 406 -4.50 -7.54 -24.39
N LEU A 407 -4.33 -7.98 -23.14
CA LEU A 407 -3.82 -7.18 -22.03
C LEU A 407 -2.37 -7.53 -21.68
N ASN A 408 -1.67 -8.23 -22.57
CA ASN A 408 -0.25 -8.52 -22.42
C ASN A 408 0.58 -7.25 -22.58
N LYS A 409 1.39 -6.96 -21.58
CA LYS A 409 2.28 -5.78 -21.50
C LYS A 409 3.76 -6.16 -21.57
N GLU A 410 4.07 -7.41 -21.91
CA GLU A 410 5.45 -7.84 -22.16
C GLU A 410 6.06 -6.96 -23.26
N PRO A 411 7.21 -6.30 -23.04
CA PRO A 411 7.73 -5.30 -24.00
C PRO A 411 7.89 -5.79 -25.43
N TRP A 412 8.22 -7.06 -25.60
CA TRP A 412 8.48 -7.70 -26.91
C TRP A 412 7.21 -8.09 -27.70
N VAL A 413 6.01 -7.92 -27.13
CA VAL A 413 4.76 -8.16 -27.90
C VAL A 413 4.33 -6.95 -28.70
N PHE A 414 4.93 -5.80 -28.45
CA PHE A 414 4.69 -4.55 -29.17
C PHE A 414 5.63 -4.42 -30.37
N ASP A 415 5.25 -3.56 -31.31
CA ASP A 415 6.12 -3.21 -32.43
C ASP A 415 7.48 -2.72 -31.91
N LYS A 416 8.51 -2.89 -32.76
CA LYS A 416 9.90 -2.60 -32.40
C LYS A 416 10.10 -1.19 -31.85
N GLU A 417 9.40 -0.19 -32.37
CA GLU A 417 9.49 1.19 -31.87
C GLU A 417 9.05 1.28 -30.42
N TYR A 418 7.87 0.76 -30.08
CA TYR A 418 7.39 0.76 -28.69
C TYR A 418 8.27 -0.08 -27.77
N CYS A 419 8.69 -1.26 -28.23
CA CYS A 419 9.60 -2.11 -27.47
C CYS A 419 10.91 -1.37 -27.12
N ASP A 420 11.49 -0.66 -28.06
CA ASP A 420 12.71 0.12 -27.86
C ASP A 420 12.48 1.27 -26.86
N ILE A 421 11.39 2.01 -26.99
CA ILE A 421 11.05 3.11 -26.06
C ILE A 421 10.80 2.55 -24.65
N ILE A 422 10.04 1.47 -24.51
CA ILE A 422 9.77 0.81 -23.23
C ILE A 422 11.09 0.38 -22.57
N ARG A 423 11.98 -0.27 -23.33
CA ARG A 423 13.29 -0.70 -22.84
C ARG A 423 14.12 0.48 -22.33
N GLU A 424 14.23 1.54 -23.12
CA GLU A 424 15.01 2.72 -22.72
C GLU A 424 14.37 3.44 -21.52
N THR A 425 13.05 3.51 -21.45
CA THR A 425 12.32 4.06 -20.29
C THR A 425 12.64 3.28 -19.00
N ILE A 426 12.62 1.94 -19.06
CA ILE A 426 13.00 1.10 -17.90
C ILE A 426 14.46 1.32 -17.55
N ARG A 427 15.38 1.38 -18.53
CA ARG A 427 16.81 1.63 -18.28
C ARG A 427 17.05 3.00 -17.64
N GLN A 428 16.33 4.05 -18.06
CA GLN A 428 16.41 5.37 -17.43
C GLN A 428 16.06 5.32 -15.94
N ARG A 429 15.10 4.48 -15.53
CA ARG A 429 14.79 4.24 -14.11
C ARG A 429 16.04 3.78 -13.34
N TYR A 430 16.84 2.90 -13.92
CA TYR A 430 18.06 2.41 -13.28
C TYR A 430 19.20 3.46 -13.26
N VAL A 431 19.27 4.30 -14.27
CA VAL A 431 20.18 5.46 -14.27
C VAL A 431 19.84 6.41 -13.12
N MET A 432 18.54 6.61 -12.86
CA MET A 432 18.05 7.47 -11.77
C MET A 432 18.04 6.78 -10.38
N ALA A 433 18.34 5.48 -10.29
CA ALA A 433 18.24 4.74 -9.04
C ALA A 433 19.02 5.38 -7.87
N PRO A 434 20.23 5.94 -8.01
CA PRO A 434 20.91 6.62 -6.92
C PRO A 434 20.15 7.85 -6.41
N TYR A 435 19.56 8.64 -7.32
CA TYR A 435 18.74 9.79 -6.98
C TYR A 435 17.48 9.35 -6.24
N ILE A 436 16.75 8.38 -6.80
CA ILE A 436 15.50 7.86 -6.22
C ILE A 436 15.74 7.30 -4.82
N TYR A 437 16.81 6.52 -4.64
CA TYR A 437 17.15 5.96 -3.33
C TYR A 437 17.56 7.04 -2.32
N THR A 438 18.25 8.09 -2.77
CA THR A 438 18.58 9.24 -1.93
C THR A 438 17.32 9.98 -1.49
N MET A 439 16.36 10.17 -2.41
CA MET A 439 15.08 10.81 -2.07
C MET A 439 14.23 9.93 -1.13
N ALA A 440 14.25 8.60 -1.32
CA ALA A 440 13.63 7.68 -0.37
C ALA A 440 14.28 7.76 1.02
N ARG A 441 15.60 7.94 1.11
CA ARG A 441 16.28 8.20 2.38
C ARG A 441 15.82 9.51 3.03
N LYS A 442 15.63 10.58 2.26
CA LYS A 442 15.02 11.81 2.76
C LYS A 442 13.59 11.61 3.25
N GLY A 443 12.82 10.73 2.57
CA GLY A 443 11.50 10.31 3.05
C GLY A 443 11.56 9.74 4.46
N TYR A 444 12.51 8.87 4.74
CA TYR A 444 12.74 8.33 6.08
C TYR A 444 13.22 9.37 7.09
N ASP A 445 14.16 10.25 6.69
CA ASP A 445 14.77 11.23 7.60
C ASP A 445 13.84 12.41 7.91
N ASP A 446 13.15 12.93 6.90
CA ASP A 446 12.43 14.22 6.94
C ASP A 446 10.91 14.10 6.66
N GLY A 447 10.37 12.92 6.35
CA GLY A 447 8.96 12.75 5.98
C GLY A 447 8.63 13.29 4.57
N LEU A 448 9.63 13.49 3.70
CA LEU A 448 9.43 14.08 2.37
C LEU A 448 9.47 13.02 1.27
N SER A 449 8.33 12.74 0.68
CA SER A 449 8.18 11.77 -0.41
C SER A 449 8.96 12.18 -1.67
N LEU A 450 9.28 11.20 -2.51
CA LEU A 450 9.89 11.42 -3.83
C LEU A 450 8.97 12.28 -4.72
N CYS A 451 7.71 11.87 -4.87
CA CYS A 451 6.68 12.65 -5.53
C CYS A 451 5.99 13.52 -4.49
N ARG A 452 5.96 14.81 -4.73
CA ARG A 452 5.37 15.78 -3.81
C ARG A 452 4.84 16.99 -4.55
N PRO A 453 3.79 17.64 -4.01
CA PRO A 453 3.20 18.82 -4.65
C PRO A 453 4.14 20.03 -4.64
N MET A 454 3.97 20.91 -5.63
CA MET A 454 4.73 22.16 -5.75
C MET A 454 4.57 23.08 -4.54
N TYR A 455 3.41 23.08 -3.89
CA TYR A 455 3.16 23.94 -2.71
C TYR A 455 4.02 23.58 -1.49
N TYR A 456 4.75 22.45 -1.46
CA TYR A 456 5.73 22.20 -0.40
C TYR A 456 6.92 23.19 -0.45
N ASP A 457 7.31 23.57 -1.65
CA ASP A 457 8.44 24.47 -1.89
C ASP A 457 7.98 25.92 -2.14
N TYR A 458 6.74 26.11 -2.60
CA TYR A 458 6.16 27.41 -2.94
C TYR A 458 4.78 27.64 -2.31
N PRO A 459 4.67 27.55 -0.96
CA PRO A 459 3.37 27.53 -0.30
C PRO A 459 2.58 28.85 -0.41
N GLU A 460 3.24 29.97 -0.67
CA GLU A 460 2.60 31.29 -0.84
C GLU A 460 2.25 31.60 -2.31
N ASN A 461 2.68 30.76 -3.25
CA ASN A 461 2.33 30.92 -4.65
C ASN A 461 1.02 30.15 -4.95
N LYS A 462 -0.04 30.87 -5.34
CA LYS A 462 -1.33 30.27 -5.65
C LYS A 462 -1.27 29.26 -6.80
N GLU A 463 -0.45 29.53 -7.81
CA GLU A 463 -0.28 28.63 -8.95
C GLU A 463 0.28 27.27 -8.55
N ALA A 464 1.06 27.20 -7.45
CA ALA A 464 1.62 25.94 -6.96
C ALA A 464 0.57 24.90 -6.48
N TYR A 465 -0.68 25.33 -6.34
CA TYR A 465 -1.81 24.49 -5.96
C TYR A 465 -2.62 23.97 -7.17
N ASP A 466 -2.33 24.48 -8.37
CA ASP A 466 -3.06 24.16 -9.60
C ASP A 466 -2.39 23.03 -10.43
N PHE A 467 -1.14 22.66 -10.12
CA PHE A 467 -0.39 21.60 -10.79
C PHE A 467 -0.72 20.21 -10.22
N GLY A 468 -1.94 19.76 -10.44
CA GLY A 468 -2.40 18.47 -9.95
C GLY A 468 -1.99 17.28 -10.81
N ASN A 469 -1.72 17.48 -12.09
CA ASN A 469 -1.45 16.44 -13.09
C ASN A 469 -0.06 16.54 -13.74
N GLU A 470 0.86 17.25 -13.12
CA GLU A 470 2.25 17.41 -13.57
C GLU A 470 3.28 16.78 -12.63
#